data_728406be223ce387636467d51f025f71
#
_entry.id   728406be223ce387636467d51f025f71
#
_cell.length_a   1.000
_cell.length_b   1.000
_cell.length_c   1.000
_cell.angle_alpha   90.00
_cell.angle_beta   90.00
_cell.angle_gamma   90.00
#
_symmetry.space_group_name_H-M   'P 1'
#
loop_
_entity.id
_entity.type
_entity.pdbx_description
1 polymer ?
#
loop_
_entity_poly.entity_id
_entity_poly.type
_entity_poly.pdbx_seq_one_letter_code
_entity_poly.pdbx_strand_id
1 'polypeptide(L)'
;MIFSTEFDILTLVILAGITISQSLFGVGILLWGTPIFLLLGETFVQTLTLLLPLSSMVSLLQILPRLGQIDKTIFLHFLKYSMLGIFVGLNVILIYRPDINLLVGIILFASVCLKIEILSKLIHRAVYKFDKLFIFIIGLIHGLSNLGGPLLVLRVSLEKFDKEIFRTTIASVYLLFAMVQLIILTFQIGYIEISITYFLFAAVIYFLQDFRDVV
;
A
#
# COMPACT_ATOMS: atom_id res chain seq x y z
N MET A 1 9.89 -15.26 -15.94
CA MET A 1 8.95 -16.37 -16.01
C MET A 1 7.68 -15.88 -15.36
N ILE A 2 6.70 -15.51 -16.13
CA ILE A 2 5.40 -15.03 -15.69
C ILE A 2 4.82 -16.14 -14.83
N PHE A 3 4.25 -15.80 -13.67
CA PHE A 3 3.63 -16.74 -12.75
C PHE A 3 3.09 -17.95 -13.49
N SER A 4 3.65 -19.13 -13.24
CA SER A 4 3.16 -20.37 -13.87
C SER A 4 1.67 -20.45 -13.60
N THR A 5 0.89 -20.82 -14.60
CA THR A 5 -0.58 -20.99 -14.50
C THR A 5 -0.96 -22.11 -13.52
N GLU A 6 -0.01 -22.72 -12.86
CA GLU A 6 -0.21 -23.68 -11.79
C GLU A 6 -0.52 -22.92 -10.48
N PHE A 7 -1.63 -23.33 -9.86
CA PHE A 7 -2.05 -22.87 -8.53
C PHE A 7 -0.93 -23.14 -7.53
N ASP A 8 -0.09 -22.13 -7.26
CA ASP A 8 0.88 -22.23 -6.18
C ASP A 8 0.17 -22.00 -4.84
N ILE A 9 0.02 -23.09 -4.08
CA ILE A 9 -0.62 -23.08 -2.76
C ILE A 9 0.06 -22.07 -1.83
N LEU A 10 1.37 -21.91 -1.93
CA LEU A 10 2.11 -20.93 -1.12
C LEU A 10 1.66 -19.51 -1.43
N THR A 11 1.57 -19.17 -2.72
CA THR A 11 1.06 -17.87 -3.17
C THR A 11 -0.36 -17.60 -2.65
N LEU A 12 -1.26 -18.59 -2.72
CA LEU A 12 -2.62 -18.46 -2.20
C LEU A 12 -2.65 -18.21 -0.70
N VAL A 13 -1.86 -18.95 0.08
CA VAL A 13 -1.76 -18.76 1.55
C VAL A 13 -1.26 -17.36 1.88
N ILE A 14 -0.23 -16.88 1.17
CA ILE A 14 0.30 -15.52 1.34
C ILE A 14 -0.77 -14.49 1.00
N LEU A 15 -1.43 -14.63 -0.17
CA LEU A 15 -2.48 -13.72 -0.59
C LEU A 15 -3.65 -13.68 0.39
N ALA A 16 -4.05 -14.81 0.97
CA ALA A 16 -5.07 -14.85 2.01
C ALA A 16 -4.64 -14.02 3.22
N GLY A 17 -3.43 -14.25 3.76
CA GLY A 17 -2.93 -13.53 4.93
C GLY A 17 -2.81 -12.03 4.74
N ILE A 18 -2.25 -11.59 3.59
CA ILE A 18 -2.08 -10.14 3.30
C ILE A 18 -3.42 -9.47 2.98
N THR A 19 -4.39 -10.18 2.39
CA THR A 19 -5.75 -9.67 2.14
C THR A 19 -6.49 -9.48 3.46
N ILE A 20 -6.41 -10.45 4.38
CA ILE A 20 -6.95 -10.33 5.74
C ILE A 20 -6.35 -9.12 6.45
N SER A 21 -5.03 -8.97 6.40
CA SER A 21 -4.36 -7.81 6.99
C SER A 21 -4.88 -6.48 6.44
N GLN A 22 -5.03 -6.37 5.11
CA GLN A 22 -5.57 -5.15 4.50
C GLN A 22 -7.03 -4.91 4.90
N SER A 23 -7.85 -5.95 4.96
CA SER A 23 -9.24 -5.84 5.37
C SER A 23 -9.39 -5.29 6.80
N LEU A 24 -8.50 -5.69 7.71
CA LEU A 24 -8.54 -5.25 9.12
C LEU A 24 -8.01 -3.84 9.34
N PHE A 25 -6.91 -3.48 8.68
CA PHE A 25 -6.13 -2.28 8.99
C PHE A 25 -6.21 -1.19 7.90
N GLY A 26 -6.83 -1.48 6.75
CA GLY A 26 -6.82 -0.59 5.59
C GLY A 26 -5.49 -0.58 4.82
N VAL A 27 -4.47 -1.27 5.33
CA VAL A 27 -3.15 -1.48 4.72
C VAL A 27 -2.71 -2.93 4.92
N GLY A 28 -2.07 -3.55 3.95
CA GLY A 28 -1.62 -4.94 4.13
C GLY A 28 -1.02 -5.54 2.86
N ILE A 29 -1.78 -5.61 1.78
CA ILE A 29 -1.35 -6.28 0.54
C ILE A 29 0.00 -5.74 0.06
N LEU A 30 0.14 -4.42 -0.07
CA LEU A 30 1.40 -3.83 -0.52
C LEU A 30 2.48 -3.87 0.58
N LEU A 31 2.09 -3.63 1.84
CA LEU A 31 3.02 -3.55 2.97
C LEU A 31 3.73 -4.88 3.24
N TRP A 32 2.97 -5.98 3.31
CA TRP A 32 3.50 -7.30 3.60
C TRP A 32 3.85 -8.06 2.32
N GLY A 33 3.02 -7.93 1.28
CA GLY A 33 3.21 -8.63 0.02
C GLY A 33 4.52 -8.25 -0.66
N THR A 34 4.87 -6.96 -0.71
CA THR A 34 6.10 -6.54 -1.40
C THR A 34 7.35 -7.21 -0.84
N PRO A 35 7.68 -7.15 0.46
CA PRO A 35 8.87 -7.83 0.97
C PRO A 35 8.78 -9.36 0.84
N ILE A 36 7.61 -9.95 1.02
CA ILE A 36 7.44 -11.41 0.93
C ILE A 36 7.74 -11.89 -0.49
N PHE A 37 7.15 -11.29 -1.53
CA PHE A 37 7.37 -11.72 -2.93
C PHE A 37 8.80 -11.43 -3.39
N LEU A 38 9.42 -10.33 -2.95
CA LEU A 38 10.83 -10.08 -3.20
C LEU A 38 11.75 -11.15 -2.58
N LEU A 39 11.45 -11.60 -1.35
CA LEU A 39 12.19 -12.69 -0.69
C LEU A 39 11.98 -14.05 -1.37
N LEU A 40 10.83 -14.25 -2.04
CA LEU A 40 10.57 -15.42 -2.87
C LEU A 40 11.28 -15.37 -4.24
N GLY A 41 12.00 -14.29 -4.53
CA GLY A 41 12.80 -14.13 -5.75
C GLY A 41 12.08 -13.44 -6.90
N GLU A 42 10.86 -12.93 -6.68
CA GLU A 42 10.17 -12.14 -7.69
C GLU A 42 10.86 -10.78 -7.88
N THR A 43 10.85 -10.28 -9.10
CA THR A 43 11.32 -8.91 -9.36
C THR A 43 10.31 -7.88 -8.83
N PHE A 44 10.77 -6.67 -8.58
CA PHE A 44 9.88 -5.60 -8.10
C PHE A 44 8.71 -5.33 -9.06
N VAL A 45 8.97 -5.35 -10.37
CA VAL A 45 7.91 -5.16 -11.38
C VAL A 45 6.88 -6.29 -11.32
N GLN A 46 7.30 -7.55 -11.24
CA GLN A 46 6.39 -8.69 -11.09
C GLN A 46 5.56 -8.58 -9.81
N THR A 47 6.21 -8.22 -8.71
CA THR A 47 5.53 -7.96 -7.42
C THR A 47 4.48 -6.85 -7.56
N LEU A 48 4.79 -5.74 -8.23
CA LEU A 48 3.85 -4.65 -8.48
C LEU A 48 2.67 -5.10 -9.35
N THR A 49 2.93 -5.81 -10.44
CA THR A 49 1.87 -6.28 -11.37
C THR A 49 0.88 -7.23 -10.68
N LEU A 50 1.33 -8.00 -9.70
CA LEU A 50 0.46 -8.86 -8.90
C LEU A 50 -0.30 -8.06 -7.83
N LEU A 51 0.42 -7.29 -7.02
CA LEU A 51 -0.14 -6.74 -5.79
C LEU A 51 -0.96 -5.47 -6.00
N LEU A 52 -0.64 -4.61 -6.97
CA LEU A 52 -1.35 -3.35 -7.16
C LEU A 52 -2.83 -3.55 -7.57
N PRO A 53 -3.17 -4.43 -8.54
CA PRO A 53 -4.56 -4.72 -8.86
C PRO A 53 -5.34 -5.28 -7.67
N LEU A 54 -4.72 -6.22 -6.91
CA LEU A 54 -5.34 -6.82 -5.72
C LEU A 54 -5.59 -5.79 -4.63
N SER A 55 -4.59 -4.95 -4.34
CA SER A 55 -4.72 -3.88 -3.34
C SER A 55 -5.77 -2.85 -3.75
N SER A 56 -5.82 -2.48 -5.03
CA SER A 56 -6.84 -1.56 -5.55
C SER A 56 -8.24 -2.10 -5.37
N MET A 57 -8.47 -3.39 -5.72
CA MET A 57 -9.76 -4.04 -5.58
C MET A 57 -10.19 -4.11 -4.11
N VAL A 58 -9.34 -4.60 -3.21
CA VAL A 58 -9.69 -4.75 -1.80
C VAL A 58 -9.95 -3.38 -1.17
N SER A 59 -9.12 -2.36 -1.47
CA SER A 59 -9.36 -0.99 -1.01
C SER A 59 -10.69 -0.44 -1.52
N LEU A 60 -11.03 -0.69 -2.79
CA LEU A 60 -12.31 -0.27 -3.37
C LEU A 60 -13.49 -0.93 -2.65
N LEU A 61 -13.43 -2.25 -2.41
CA LEU A 61 -14.46 -2.97 -1.66
C LEU A 61 -14.63 -2.45 -0.23
N GLN A 62 -13.54 -2.04 0.43
CA GLN A 62 -13.59 -1.42 1.75
C GLN A 62 -14.28 -0.05 1.76
N ILE A 63 -14.05 0.75 0.71
CA ILE A 63 -14.51 2.14 0.62
C ILE A 63 -15.97 2.22 0.18
N LEU A 64 -16.40 1.40 -0.80
CA LEU A 64 -17.71 1.50 -1.42
C LEU A 64 -18.88 1.57 -0.42
N PRO A 65 -18.97 0.71 0.61
CA PRO A 65 -20.04 0.77 1.59
C PRO A 65 -19.91 1.94 2.58
N ARG A 66 -18.77 2.63 2.60
CA ARG A 66 -18.39 3.62 3.62
C ARG A 66 -17.92 4.97 3.05
N LEU A 67 -18.33 5.31 1.83
CA LEU A 67 -17.90 6.53 1.13
C LEU A 67 -18.08 7.82 1.95
N GLY A 68 -19.14 7.90 2.77
CA GLY A 68 -19.41 9.03 3.66
C GLY A 68 -18.44 9.16 4.85
N GLN A 69 -17.62 8.15 5.11
CA GLN A 69 -16.67 8.11 6.23
C GLN A 69 -15.25 8.51 5.83
N ILE A 70 -15.01 8.84 4.56
CA ILE A 70 -13.71 9.32 4.11
C ILE A 70 -13.52 10.76 4.58
N ASP A 71 -12.43 11.03 5.31
CA ASP A 71 -12.03 12.40 5.57
C ASP A 71 -11.49 13.03 4.28
N LYS A 72 -12.28 13.94 3.71
CA LYS A 72 -11.97 14.60 2.44
C LYS A 72 -10.75 15.50 2.53
N THR A 73 -10.48 16.09 3.68
CA THR A 73 -9.33 16.99 3.88
C THR A 73 -8.03 16.21 3.77
N ILE A 74 -7.93 15.11 4.51
CA ILE A 74 -6.77 14.21 4.46
C ILE A 74 -6.62 13.62 3.06
N PHE A 75 -7.68 13.08 2.48
CA PHE A 75 -7.63 12.52 1.14
C PHE A 75 -7.11 13.51 0.09
N LEU A 76 -7.62 14.75 0.08
CA LEU A 76 -7.20 15.79 -0.85
C LEU A 76 -5.74 16.24 -0.61
N HIS A 77 -5.28 16.27 0.64
CA HIS A 77 -3.87 16.54 0.94
C HIS A 77 -2.97 15.46 0.35
N PHE A 78 -3.31 14.18 0.53
CA PHE A 78 -2.56 13.08 -0.07
C PHE A 78 -2.64 13.12 -1.60
N LEU A 79 -3.82 13.32 -2.17
CA LEU A 79 -3.98 13.48 -3.61
C LEU A 79 -3.05 14.57 -4.17
N LYS A 80 -2.95 15.72 -3.49
CA LYS A 80 -2.18 16.86 -3.97
C LYS A 80 -0.67 16.70 -3.83
N TYR A 81 -0.20 16.14 -2.71
CA TYR A 81 1.22 16.18 -2.36
C TYR A 81 1.93 14.84 -2.51
N SER A 82 1.25 13.68 -2.38
CA SER A 82 1.91 12.39 -2.50
C SER A 82 2.07 11.92 -3.94
N MET A 83 1.19 12.32 -4.88
CA MET A 83 1.24 11.84 -6.27
C MET A 83 2.59 12.14 -6.94
N LEU A 84 3.12 13.35 -6.76
CA LEU A 84 4.43 13.71 -7.30
C LEU A 84 5.55 12.86 -6.67
N GLY A 85 5.46 12.59 -5.37
CA GLY A 85 6.39 11.71 -4.67
C GLY A 85 6.37 10.29 -5.24
N ILE A 86 5.17 9.71 -5.43
CA ILE A 86 5.00 8.37 -6.03
C ILE A 86 5.58 8.35 -7.45
N PHE A 87 5.26 9.36 -8.25
CA PHE A 87 5.77 9.47 -9.62
C PHE A 87 7.31 9.47 -9.65
N VAL A 88 7.93 10.33 -8.86
CA VAL A 88 9.40 10.41 -8.78
C VAL A 88 9.98 9.09 -8.27
N GLY A 89 9.47 8.56 -7.15
CA GLY A 89 10.00 7.34 -6.54
C GLY A 89 9.92 6.12 -7.47
N LEU A 90 8.78 5.89 -8.10
CA LEU A 90 8.61 4.74 -8.99
C LEU A 90 9.47 4.86 -10.25
N ASN A 91 9.57 6.05 -10.85
CA ASN A 91 10.45 6.24 -12.01
C ASN A 91 11.93 6.06 -11.65
N VAL A 92 12.37 6.49 -10.47
CA VAL A 92 13.75 6.26 -10.00
C VAL A 92 14.04 4.75 -9.94
N ILE A 93 13.15 3.94 -9.36
CA ILE A 93 13.33 2.48 -9.30
C ILE A 93 13.34 1.85 -10.69
N LEU A 94 12.41 2.22 -11.56
CA LEU A 94 12.29 1.62 -12.89
C LEU A 94 13.46 1.98 -13.81
N ILE A 95 14.03 3.18 -13.68
CA ILE A 95 15.14 3.66 -14.52
C ILE A 95 16.49 3.16 -13.98
N TYR A 96 16.78 3.38 -12.68
CA TYR A 96 18.11 3.12 -12.11
C TYR A 96 18.28 1.69 -11.59
N ARG A 97 17.18 0.96 -11.35
CA ARG A 97 17.16 -0.44 -10.88
C ARG A 97 18.13 -0.71 -9.72
N PRO A 98 18.09 0.08 -8.63
CA PRO A 98 18.95 -0.16 -7.48
C PRO A 98 18.61 -1.52 -6.84
N ASP A 99 19.44 -1.96 -5.88
CA ASP A 99 19.11 -3.15 -5.08
C ASP A 99 17.85 -2.88 -4.24
N ILE A 100 16.73 -3.37 -4.76
CA ILE A 100 15.41 -3.17 -4.13
C ILE A 100 15.30 -3.90 -2.80
N ASN A 101 15.97 -5.05 -2.63
CA ASN A 101 15.90 -5.83 -1.40
C ASN A 101 16.56 -5.06 -0.25
N LEU A 102 17.70 -4.45 -0.52
CA LEU A 102 18.40 -3.59 0.44
C LEU A 102 17.53 -2.36 0.79
N LEU A 103 16.95 -1.70 -0.21
CA LEU A 103 16.10 -0.53 -0.01
C LEU A 103 14.87 -0.86 0.85
N VAL A 104 14.16 -1.93 0.51
CA VAL A 104 12.99 -2.43 1.25
C VAL A 104 13.38 -2.79 2.68
N GLY A 105 14.52 -3.47 2.87
CA GLY A 105 15.04 -3.82 4.20
C GLY A 105 15.32 -2.57 5.06
N ILE A 106 15.96 -1.55 4.50
CA ILE A 106 16.24 -0.28 5.20
C ILE A 106 14.93 0.41 5.59
N ILE A 107 13.95 0.49 4.70
CA ILE A 107 12.66 1.15 4.95
C ILE A 107 11.86 0.39 6.01
N LEU A 108 11.84 -0.94 5.98
CA LEU A 108 11.21 -1.76 7.01
C LEU A 108 11.87 -1.54 8.38
N PHE A 109 13.20 -1.57 8.44
CA PHE A 109 13.93 -1.30 9.67
C PHE A 109 13.64 0.11 10.22
N ALA A 110 13.68 1.13 9.36
CA ALA A 110 13.31 2.49 9.73
C ALA A 110 11.86 2.56 10.28
N SER A 111 10.91 1.86 9.65
CA SER A 111 9.52 1.80 10.08
C SER A 111 9.34 1.21 11.49
N VAL A 112 10.18 0.22 11.87
CA VAL A 112 10.19 -0.31 13.23
C VAL A 112 10.78 0.71 14.21
N CYS A 113 11.84 1.41 13.82
CA CYS A 113 12.45 2.46 14.66
C CYS A 113 11.48 3.61 14.96
N LEU A 114 10.50 3.88 14.09
CA LEU A 114 9.46 4.89 14.34
C LEU A 114 8.58 4.60 15.58
N LYS A 115 8.55 3.36 16.07
CA LYS A 115 7.86 2.98 17.30
C LYS A 115 8.62 3.40 18.57
N ILE A 116 9.88 3.79 18.45
CA ILE A 116 10.67 4.30 19.58
C ILE A 116 10.11 5.66 19.98
N GLU A 117 9.76 5.82 21.24
CA GLU A 117 9.04 7.01 21.76
C GLU A 117 9.72 8.35 21.44
N ILE A 118 11.05 8.41 21.53
CA ILE A 118 11.81 9.63 21.25
C ILE A 118 11.67 10.00 19.77
N LEU A 119 11.82 9.02 18.87
CA LEU A 119 11.76 9.22 17.43
C LEU A 119 10.31 9.57 17.00
N SER A 120 9.33 8.91 17.58
CA SER A 120 7.92 9.20 17.36
C SER A 120 7.59 10.67 17.71
N LYS A 121 8.04 11.19 18.87
CA LYS A 121 7.84 12.59 19.27
C LYS A 121 8.48 13.58 18.32
N LEU A 122 9.69 13.29 17.82
CA LEU A 122 10.39 14.14 16.84
C LEU A 122 9.63 14.20 15.52
N ILE A 123 9.16 13.06 15.06
CA ILE A 123 8.39 12.97 13.81
C ILE A 123 7.05 13.66 13.93
N HIS A 124 6.34 13.53 15.04
CA HIS A 124 5.11 14.27 15.28
C HIS A 124 5.32 15.77 15.14
N ARG A 125 6.40 16.32 15.72
CA ARG A 125 6.73 17.76 15.56
C ARG A 125 7.04 18.13 14.11
N ALA A 126 7.79 17.27 13.40
CA ALA A 126 8.13 17.48 12.00
C ALA A 126 6.89 17.45 11.09
N VAL A 127 5.97 16.50 11.33
CA VAL A 127 4.70 16.40 10.61
C VAL A 127 3.89 17.69 10.78
N TYR A 128 3.66 18.17 12.00
CA TYR A 128 2.92 19.41 12.22
C TYR A 128 3.56 20.62 11.54
N LYS A 129 4.88 20.70 11.52
CA LYS A 129 5.59 21.84 10.94
C LYS A 129 5.68 21.78 9.41
N PHE A 130 5.82 20.59 8.84
CA PHE A 130 6.11 20.35 7.42
C PHE A 130 5.18 19.33 6.78
N ASP A 131 3.88 19.37 7.08
CA ASP A 131 2.89 18.37 6.67
C ASP A 131 2.95 18.04 5.16
N LYS A 132 2.99 19.07 4.32
CA LYS A 132 3.04 18.90 2.86
C LYS A 132 4.29 18.13 2.38
N LEU A 133 5.45 18.48 2.96
CA LEU A 133 6.71 17.80 2.66
C LEU A 133 6.69 16.36 3.17
N PHE A 134 6.11 16.13 4.35
CA PHE A 134 5.98 14.80 4.92
C PHE A 134 5.09 13.90 4.04
N ILE A 135 3.95 14.41 3.56
CA ILE A 135 3.06 13.69 2.63
C ILE A 135 3.78 13.39 1.30
N PHE A 136 4.57 14.33 0.77
CA PHE A 136 5.40 14.09 -0.41
C PHE A 136 6.42 12.97 -0.15
N ILE A 137 7.09 12.96 1.01
CA ILE A 137 8.04 11.91 1.41
C ILE A 137 7.33 10.55 1.54
N ILE A 138 6.12 10.50 2.10
CA ILE A 138 5.32 9.27 2.12
C ILE A 138 5.10 8.74 0.70
N GLY A 139 4.70 9.61 -0.22
CA GLY A 139 4.54 9.25 -1.63
C GLY A 139 5.84 8.76 -2.27
N LEU A 140 6.95 9.45 -2.01
CA LEU A 140 8.28 9.09 -2.53
C LEU A 140 8.71 7.70 -2.05
N ILE A 141 8.61 7.44 -0.74
CA ILE A 141 8.91 6.14 -0.15
C ILE A 141 7.99 5.06 -0.71
N HIS A 142 6.70 5.38 -0.87
CA HIS A 142 5.75 4.44 -1.46
C HIS A 142 6.11 4.11 -2.92
N GLY A 143 6.43 5.10 -3.73
CA GLY A 143 6.88 4.90 -5.11
C GLY A 143 8.17 4.09 -5.22
N LEU A 144 9.11 4.30 -4.30
CA LEU A 144 10.39 3.58 -4.26
C LEU A 144 10.26 2.11 -3.82
N SER A 145 9.30 1.77 -2.96
CA SER A 145 9.34 0.50 -2.25
C SER A 145 7.98 -0.16 -1.96
N ASN A 146 6.87 0.47 -2.27
CA ASN A 146 5.52 0.11 -1.81
C ASN A 146 5.28 0.21 -0.29
N LEU A 147 6.25 0.70 0.49
CA LEU A 147 6.22 0.69 1.95
C LEU A 147 5.83 2.04 2.58
N GLY A 148 5.08 2.88 1.87
CA GLY A 148 4.56 4.14 2.42
C GLY A 148 3.47 3.97 3.49
N GLY A 149 2.89 2.76 3.62
CA GLY A 149 1.79 2.47 4.52
C GLY A 149 2.03 2.82 5.99
N PRO A 150 3.14 2.42 6.63
CA PRO A 150 3.41 2.77 8.02
C PRO A 150 3.43 4.27 8.29
N LEU A 151 4.00 5.05 7.37
CA LEU A 151 4.05 6.52 7.49
C LEU A 151 2.68 7.15 7.22
N LEU A 152 1.89 6.59 6.30
CA LEU A 152 0.50 6.99 6.09
C LEU A 152 -0.33 6.77 7.35
N VAL A 153 -0.27 5.56 7.95
CA VAL A 153 -0.95 5.23 9.20
C VAL A 153 -0.52 6.19 10.32
N LEU A 154 0.78 6.46 10.46
CA LEU A 154 1.30 7.42 11.41
C LEU A 154 0.68 8.81 11.20
N ARG A 155 0.67 9.32 9.96
CA ARG A 155 0.13 10.65 9.65
C ARG A 155 -1.37 10.74 9.96
N VAL A 156 -2.16 9.75 9.54
CA VAL A 156 -3.61 9.75 9.77
C VAL A 156 -3.96 9.57 11.25
N SER A 157 -3.15 8.82 12.02
CA SER A 157 -3.37 8.62 13.46
C SER A 157 -3.29 9.90 14.30
N LEU A 158 -2.66 10.95 13.77
CA LEU A 158 -2.58 12.26 14.45
C LEU A 158 -3.94 12.97 14.52
N GLU A 159 -4.86 12.64 13.64
CA GLU A 159 -6.19 13.27 13.57
C GLU A 159 -7.20 12.73 14.59
N LYS A 160 -6.84 11.64 15.31
CA LYS A 160 -7.69 11.03 16.35
C LYS A 160 -9.11 10.69 15.87
N PHE A 161 -9.24 10.21 14.65
CA PHE A 161 -10.50 9.75 14.08
C PHE A 161 -11.06 8.53 14.79
N ASP A 162 -12.37 8.33 14.72
CA ASP A 162 -13.00 7.07 15.03
C ASP A 162 -12.47 5.95 14.13
N LYS A 163 -12.53 4.70 14.61
CA LYS A 163 -11.97 3.53 13.93
C LYS A 163 -12.41 3.43 12.46
N GLU A 164 -13.69 3.66 12.17
CA GLU A 164 -14.23 3.53 10.82
C GLU A 164 -13.73 4.65 9.89
N ILE A 165 -13.74 5.91 10.34
CA ILE A 165 -13.20 7.04 9.58
C ILE A 165 -11.72 6.84 9.31
N PHE A 166 -10.97 6.42 10.34
CA PHE A 166 -9.54 6.14 10.25
C PHE A 166 -9.25 5.08 9.17
N ARG A 167 -9.91 3.91 9.26
CA ARG A 167 -9.72 2.78 8.35
C ARG A 167 -10.11 3.13 6.92
N THR A 168 -11.29 3.77 6.74
CA THR A 168 -11.80 4.13 5.42
C THR A 168 -10.96 5.21 4.74
N THR A 169 -10.47 6.19 5.51
CA THR A 169 -9.56 7.23 4.99
C THR A 169 -8.22 6.63 4.57
N ILE A 170 -7.64 5.73 5.36
CA ILE A 170 -6.41 5.02 4.99
C ILE A 170 -6.63 4.20 3.71
N ALA A 171 -7.71 3.41 3.64
CA ALA A 171 -8.01 2.60 2.47
C ALA A 171 -8.18 3.48 1.20
N SER A 172 -8.79 4.67 1.32
CA SER A 172 -8.95 5.59 0.20
C SER A 172 -7.61 6.15 -0.31
N VAL A 173 -6.68 6.48 0.58
CA VAL A 173 -5.33 6.91 0.20
C VAL A 173 -4.53 5.74 -0.37
N TYR A 174 -4.70 4.53 0.15
CA TYR A 174 -4.06 3.33 -0.40
C TYR A 174 -4.54 2.98 -1.80
N LEU A 175 -5.85 3.14 -2.06
CA LEU A 175 -6.40 3.04 -3.41
C LEU A 175 -5.78 4.07 -4.35
N LEU A 176 -5.68 5.34 -3.90
CA LEU A 176 -5.02 6.40 -4.66
C LEU A 176 -3.57 6.02 -5.01
N PHE A 177 -2.80 5.53 -4.04
CA PHE A 177 -1.41 5.12 -4.24
C PHE A 177 -1.30 4.00 -5.27
N ALA A 178 -2.10 2.94 -5.13
CA ALA A 178 -2.09 1.81 -6.04
C ALA A 178 -2.51 2.22 -7.47
N MET A 179 -3.54 3.06 -7.61
CA MET A 179 -3.99 3.55 -8.93
C MET A 179 -2.93 4.39 -9.62
N VAL A 180 -2.26 5.30 -8.91
CA VAL A 180 -1.18 6.12 -9.48
C VAL A 180 -0.02 5.25 -9.94
N GLN A 181 0.39 4.26 -9.14
CA GLN A 181 1.44 3.32 -9.53
C GLN A 181 1.03 2.45 -10.71
N LEU A 182 -0.23 1.95 -10.75
CA LEU A 182 -0.75 1.18 -11.90
C LEU A 182 -0.70 2.00 -13.19
N ILE A 183 -1.13 3.25 -13.15
CA ILE A 183 -1.08 4.15 -14.31
C ILE A 183 0.36 4.31 -14.78
N ILE A 184 1.30 4.65 -13.89
CA ILE A 184 2.71 4.84 -14.25
C ILE A 184 3.30 3.55 -14.82
N LEU A 185 3.04 2.42 -14.17
CA LEU A 185 3.57 1.11 -14.58
C LEU A 185 3.04 0.71 -15.95
N THR A 186 1.74 0.91 -16.23
CA THR A 186 1.13 0.64 -17.54
C THR A 186 1.79 1.47 -18.64
N PHE A 187 2.11 2.74 -18.39
CA PHE A 187 2.83 3.57 -19.37
C PHE A 187 4.27 3.12 -19.60
N GLN A 188 4.93 2.53 -18.60
CA GLN A 188 6.34 2.11 -18.68
C GLN A 188 6.52 0.73 -19.32
N ILE A 189 5.65 -0.24 -18.99
CA ILE A 189 5.78 -1.63 -19.44
C ILE A 189 4.72 -2.04 -20.46
N GLY A 190 3.75 -1.16 -20.76
CA GLY A 190 2.65 -1.40 -21.70
C GLY A 190 1.50 -2.16 -21.05
N TYR A 191 1.45 -3.49 -21.20
CA TYR A 191 0.36 -4.32 -20.70
C TYR A 191 0.65 -4.91 -19.32
N ILE A 192 -0.34 -4.85 -18.41
CA ILE A 192 -0.31 -5.55 -17.12
C ILE A 192 -1.26 -6.73 -17.19
N GLU A 193 -0.70 -7.93 -17.09
CA GLU A 193 -1.49 -9.16 -17.02
C GLU A 193 -2.05 -9.33 -15.60
N ILE A 194 -3.38 -9.29 -15.49
CA ILE A 194 -4.07 -9.51 -14.21
C ILE A 194 -4.51 -10.96 -14.14
N SER A 195 -4.00 -11.69 -13.16
CA SER A 195 -4.48 -13.04 -12.87
C SER A 195 -5.87 -12.99 -12.28
N ILE A 196 -6.87 -13.34 -13.08
CA ILE A 196 -8.29 -13.39 -12.67
C ILE A 196 -8.47 -14.30 -11.45
N THR A 197 -7.74 -15.40 -11.39
CA THR A 197 -7.80 -16.37 -10.29
C THR A 197 -7.41 -15.75 -8.95
N TYR A 198 -6.25 -15.09 -8.89
CA TYR A 198 -5.79 -14.43 -7.66
C TYR A 198 -6.68 -13.25 -7.28
N PHE A 199 -7.20 -12.54 -8.28
CA PHE A 199 -8.14 -11.45 -8.08
C PHE A 199 -9.44 -11.94 -7.43
N LEU A 200 -10.08 -12.97 -7.99
CA LEU A 200 -11.29 -13.58 -7.43
C LEU A 200 -11.04 -14.18 -6.04
N PHE A 201 -9.90 -14.85 -5.85
CA PHE A 201 -9.54 -15.41 -4.56
C PHE A 201 -9.43 -14.33 -3.48
N ALA A 202 -8.73 -13.22 -3.74
CA ALA A 202 -8.63 -12.12 -2.78
C ALA A 202 -10.01 -11.48 -2.49
N ALA A 203 -10.89 -11.37 -3.49
CA ALA A 203 -12.26 -10.90 -3.29
C ALA A 203 -13.05 -11.82 -2.34
N VAL A 204 -12.97 -13.14 -2.56
CA VAL A 204 -13.63 -14.14 -1.68
C VAL A 204 -13.13 -14.03 -0.24
N ILE A 205 -11.81 -13.95 -0.04
CA ILE A 205 -11.21 -13.80 1.30
C ILE A 205 -11.69 -12.51 1.97
N TYR A 206 -11.76 -11.40 1.22
CA TYR A 206 -12.28 -10.14 1.73
C TYR A 206 -13.73 -10.28 2.23
N PHE A 207 -14.62 -10.84 1.41
CA PHE A 207 -16.02 -11.01 1.78
C PHE A 207 -16.22 -11.96 2.97
N LEU A 208 -15.48 -13.06 3.03
CA LEU A 208 -15.56 -14.01 4.16
C LEU A 208 -15.18 -13.34 5.49
N GLN A 209 -14.34 -12.34 5.46
CA GLN A 209 -13.95 -11.60 6.65
C GLN A 209 -14.94 -10.48 6.99
N ASP A 210 -15.42 -9.71 6.01
CA ASP A 210 -16.38 -8.62 6.24
C ASP A 210 -17.68 -9.14 6.86
N PHE A 211 -18.12 -10.36 6.50
CA PHE A 211 -19.25 -11.06 7.14
C PHE A 211 -19.04 -11.36 8.63
N ARG A 212 -17.81 -11.58 9.08
CA ARG A 212 -17.52 -11.82 10.51
C ARG A 212 -17.57 -10.56 11.36
N ASP A 213 -17.31 -9.40 10.76
CA ASP A 213 -17.35 -8.11 11.46
C ASP A 213 -18.80 -7.58 11.64
N VAL A 214 -19.78 -8.21 10.96
CA VAL A 214 -21.22 -7.85 10.99
C VAL A 214 -22.02 -8.74 11.99
N VAL A 215 -21.49 -9.88 12.44
CA VAL A 215 -22.11 -10.80 13.41
C VAL A 215 -21.47 -10.62 14.78
#